data_81a8ef5153f474a38cb249229ba37523
#
_entry.id   81a8ef5153f474a38cb249229ba37523
#
_cell.length_a   1.000
_cell.length_b   1.000
_cell.length_c   1.000
_cell.angle_alpha   90.00
_cell.angle_beta   90.00
_cell.angle_gamma   90.00
#
_symmetry.space_group_name_H-M   'P 1'
#
loop_
_entity.id
_entity.type
_entity.pdbx_description
1 polymer ?
#
loop_
_entity_poly.entity_id
_entity_poly.type
_entity_poly.pdbx_seq_one_letter_code
_entity_poly.pdbx_strand_id
1 'polypeptide(L)'
;MNLDHQFQPIIFPSPEEAHKGVVAVTDTLNLDLLYSAYLQGIFPWYNETEGEPVVWWSPDPRFVLFPQELHVPQRLRRFLRHTPYHYTMDQAFPQVIDACASVNRPDQEGTWIGPAMIETYCQLFRCGVAHSVEVWRQDQLVGGLYGVLIGQVFFGESMFSREPDTSKSAFVLFAEAFRSCGGQLIDSQVYTSNLARFGARNISRSSFLRLERDFLPQELTGNLQEEFQRIAMGVSPKKI
;
A
#
# COMPACT_ATOMS: atom_id res chain seq x y z
N MET A 1 -6.92 -8.09 -17.31
CA MET A 1 -8.40 -7.97 -17.21
C MET A 1 -8.72 -6.50 -17.38
N ASN A 2 -9.55 -6.12 -18.35
CA ASN A 2 -9.81 -4.70 -18.63
C ASN A 2 -10.76 -4.17 -17.56
N LEU A 3 -10.25 -3.42 -16.58
CA LEU A 3 -10.98 -2.89 -15.42
C LEU A 3 -11.85 -1.67 -15.79
N ASP A 4 -11.68 -1.11 -16.99
CA ASP A 4 -12.35 0.13 -17.43
C ASP A 4 -13.90 0.03 -17.50
N HIS A 5 -14.46 -1.18 -17.43
CA HIS A 5 -15.91 -1.39 -17.40
C HIS A 5 -16.49 -1.60 -15.98
N GLN A 6 -15.64 -1.63 -14.95
CA GLN A 6 -16.09 -1.87 -13.57
C GLN A 6 -16.25 -0.58 -12.74
N PHE A 7 -15.60 0.52 -13.15
CA PHE A 7 -15.59 1.77 -12.40
C PHE A 7 -16.15 2.92 -13.25
N GLN A 8 -16.95 3.77 -12.62
CA GLN A 8 -17.39 5.03 -13.25
C GLN A 8 -16.33 6.11 -12.97
N PRO A 9 -15.70 6.69 -14.00
CA PRO A 9 -14.66 7.69 -13.80
C PRO A 9 -15.23 8.97 -13.19
N ILE A 10 -14.61 9.40 -12.09
CA ILE A 10 -14.93 10.66 -11.41
C ILE A 10 -13.73 11.59 -11.54
N ILE A 11 -13.96 12.83 -11.97
CA ILE A 11 -12.92 13.84 -12.11
C ILE A 11 -12.87 14.68 -10.84
N PHE A 12 -11.73 14.64 -10.15
CA PHE A 12 -11.43 15.51 -9.03
C PHE A 12 -10.92 16.89 -9.52
N PRO A 13 -10.99 17.94 -8.67
CA PRO A 13 -10.20 19.15 -8.90
C PRO A 13 -8.73 18.83 -9.08
N SER A 14 -8.00 19.67 -9.83
CA SER A 14 -6.59 19.41 -10.09
C SER A 14 -5.78 19.29 -8.80
N PRO A 15 -5.03 18.16 -8.59
CA PRO A 15 -4.14 18.06 -7.45
C PRO A 15 -3.08 19.15 -7.39
N GLU A 16 -2.70 19.74 -8.54
CA GLU A 16 -1.73 20.83 -8.60
C GLU A 16 -2.23 22.10 -7.90
N GLU A 17 -3.57 22.28 -7.81
CA GLU A 17 -4.24 23.39 -7.13
C GLU A 17 -4.56 23.10 -5.66
N ALA A 18 -4.17 21.94 -5.14
CA ALA A 18 -4.48 21.54 -3.76
C ALA A 18 -3.96 22.56 -2.73
N HIS A 19 -4.87 23.05 -1.89
CA HIS A 19 -4.51 23.97 -0.81
C HIS A 19 -4.01 23.19 0.41
N LYS A 20 -2.74 23.37 0.79
CA LYS A 20 -2.09 22.61 1.89
C LYS A 20 -2.23 21.09 1.74
N GLY A 21 -2.32 20.60 0.51
CA GLY A 21 -2.47 19.18 0.21
C GLY A 21 -3.92 18.68 0.11
N VAL A 22 -4.92 19.46 0.50
CA VAL A 22 -6.34 19.11 0.35
C VAL A 22 -6.81 19.44 -1.06
N VAL A 23 -7.38 18.45 -1.74
CA VAL A 23 -7.92 18.54 -3.11
C VAL A 23 -9.43 18.73 -3.11
N ALA A 24 -10.13 17.92 -2.31
CA ALA A 24 -11.58 17.90 -2.26
C ALA A 24 -12.08 17.38 -0.90
N VAL A 25 -13.37 17.57 -0.65
CA VAL A 25 -14.10 17.00 0.47
C VAL A 25 -15.41 16.42 -0.07
N THR A 26 -15.78 15.21 0.38
CA THR A 26 -17.05 14.57 0.02
C THR A 26 -17.75 14.01 1.26
N ASP A 27 -19.08 13.86 1.19
CA ASP A 27 -19.85 13.32 2.33
C ASP A 27 -19.69 11.80 2.47
N THR A 28 -19.33 11.11 1.39
CA THR A 28 -19.26 9.64 1.37
C THR A 28 -18.01 9.15 0.65
N LEU A 29 -17.53 7.99 1.08
CA LEU A 29 -16.54 7.18 0.38
C LEU A 29 -17.27 6.08 -0.39
N ASN A 30 -16.91 5.87 -1.65
CA ASN A 30 -17.36 4.74 -2.46
C ASN A 30 -16.27 4.27 -3.41
N LEU A 31 -16.52 3.14 -4.06
CA LEU A 31 -15.56 2.45 -4.91
C LEU A 31 -15.09 3.32 -6.09
N ASP A 32 -16.02 4.01 -6.76
CA ASP A 32 -15.73 4.84 -7.94
C ASP A 32 -14.88 6.05 -7.58
N LEU A 33 -15.22 6.73 -6.46
CA LEU A 33 -14.42 7.83 -5.92
C LEU A 33 -13.01 7.37 -5.55
N LEU A 34 -12.91 6.24 -4.83
CA LEU A 34 -11.61 5.75 -4.36
C LEU A 34 -10.70 5.36 -5.52
N TYR A 35 -11.21 4.58 -6.49
CA TYR A 35 -10.43 4.18 -7.66
C TYR A 35 -10.03 5.39 -8.52
N SER A 36 -10.98 6.31 -8.78
CA SER A 36 -10.71 7.53 -9.55
C SER A 36 -9.71 8.46 -8.89
N ALA A 37 -9.68 8.51 -7.56
CA ALA A 37 -8.70 9.29 -6.81
C ALA A 37 -7.27 8.79 -7.02
N TYR A 38 -7.05 7.46 -6.93
CA TYR A 38 -5.74 6.87 -7.20
C TYR A 38 -5.24 7.12 -8.62
N LEU A 39 -6.13 7.14 -9.61
CA LEU A 39 -5.77 7.47 -11.00
C LEU A 39 -5.36 8.95 -11.19
N GLN A 40 -5.55 9.80 -10.18
CA GLN A 40 -5.28 11.22 -10.22
C GLN A 40 -4.29 11.69 -9.14
N GLY A 41 -3.58 10.76 -8.49
CA GLY A 41 -2.57 11.07 -7.47
C GLY A 41 -3.15 11.50 -6.13
N ILE A 42 -4.39 11.13 -5.85
CA ILE A 42 -5.18 11.54 -4.71
C ILE A 42 -5.51 10.32 -3.84
N PHE A 43 -5.60 10.50 -2.53
CA PHE A 43 -6.00 9.45 -1.60
C PHE A 43 -6.88 10.02 -0.48
N PRO A 44 -7.75 9.21 0.16
CA PRO A 44 -8.56 9.66 1.29
C PRO A 44 -7.76 9.59 2.59
N TRP A 45 -7.89 10.63 3.43
CA TRP A 45 -7.39 10.61 4.80
C TRP A 45 -8.27 11.48 5.68
N TYR A 46 -9.01 10.85 6.56
CA TYR A 46 -10.00 11.48 7.45
C TYR A 46 -10.30 10.56 8.64
N ASN A 47 -10.94 11.07 9.68
CA ASN A 47 -11.35 10.29 10.84
C ASN A 47 -12.87 10.06 10.84
N GLU A 48 -13.29 8.92 10.30
CA GLU A 48 -14.70 8.54 10.22
C GLU A 48 -15.35 8.44 11.61
N THR A 49 -14.63 7.98 12.63
CA THR A 49 -15.18 7.79 13.99
C THR A 49 -15.48 9.11 14.69
N GLU A 50 -14.87 10.20 14.25
CA GLU A 50 -15.17 11.56 14.72
C GLU A 50 -16.27 12.26 13.89
N GLY A 51 -16.83 11.57 12.90
CA GLY A 51 -17.87 12.11 12.02
C GLY A 51 -17.33 13.12 11.01
N GLU A 52 -16.02 13.08 10.72
CA GLU A 52 -15.42 13.93 9.69
C GLU A 52 -15.88 13.50 8.30
N PRO A 53 -16.09 14.46 7.39
CA PRO A 53 -16.32 14.16 5.98
C PRO A 53 -15.05 13.56 5.37
N VAL A 54 -15.18 12.87 4.23
CA VAL A 54 -14.05 12.29 3.52
C VAL A 54 -13.19 13.40 2.93
N VAL A 55 -11.97 13.53 3.41
CA VAL A 55 -10.99 14.51 2.91
C VAL A 55 -10.03 13.83 1.95
N TRP A 56 -9.90 14.39 0.74
CA TRP A 56 -9.07 13.89 -0.35
C TRP A 56 -7.78 14.68 -0.45
N TRP A 57 -6.65 13.97 -0.44
CA TRP A 57 -5.32 14.56 -0.29
C TRP A 57 -4.41 14.27 -1.46
N SER A 58 -3.60 15.27 -1.81
CA SER A 58 -2.39 15.15 -2.64
C SER A 58 -1.31 16.05 -2.05
N PRO A 59 -0.52 15.58 -1.09
CA PRO A 59 0.47 16.40 -0.39
C PRO A 59 1.65 16.79 -1.27
N ASP A 60 2.31 17.88 -0.93
CA ASP A 60 3.60 18.30 -1.46
C ASP A 60 4.53 18.61 -0.27
N PRO A 61 5.64 17.90 -0.10
CA PRO A 61 6.16 16.84 -0.97
C PRO A 61 5.41 15.51 -0.85
N ARG A 62 5.54 14.65 -1.87
CA ARG A 62 5.08 13.27 -1.86
C ARG A 62 6.23 12.34 -1.47
N PHE A 63 5.97 11.36 -0.59
CA PHE A 63 6.98 10.42 -0.12
C PHE A 63 6.89 9.10 -0.85
N VAL A 64 7.94 8.73 -1.60
CA VAL A 64 7.94 7.59 -2.51
C VAL A 64 9.21 6.74 -2.38
N LEU A 65 9.09 5.46 -2.75
CA LEU A 65 10.22 4.55 -2.95
C LEU A 65 10.25 4.08 -4.40
N PHE A 66 11.41 4.18 -5.03
CA PHE A 66 11.68 3.50 -6.31
C PHE A 66 12.17 2.09 -5.98
N PRO A 67 11.47 1.01 -6.41
CA PRO A 67 11.85 -0.37 -6.05
C PRO A 67 13.27 -0.74 -6.46
N GLN A 68 13.80 -0.12 -7.53
CA GLN A 68 15.17 -0.31 -8.01
C GLN A 68 16.22 0.24 -7.04
N GLU A 69 15.82 1.17 -6.16
CA GLU A 69 16.68 1.81 -5.15
C GLU A 69 16.45 1.22 -3.74
N LEU A 70 15.71 0.11 -3.63
CA LEU A 70 15.39 -0.52 -2.36
C LEU A 70 16.66 -0.85 -1.56
N HIS A 71 16.82 -0.23 -0.42
CA HIS A 71 17.86 -0.53 0.55
C HIS A 71 17.33 -1.45 1.65
N VAL A 72 17.89 -2.65 1.76
CA VAL A 72 17.53 -3.58 2.85
C VAL A 72 18.62 -3.57 3.90
N PRO A 73 18.33 -3.13 5.16
CA PRO A 73 19.31 -3.15 6.25
C PRO A 73 19.85 -4.55 6.53
N GLN A 74 21.16 -4.64 6.85
CA GLN A 74 21.84 -5.94 7.06
C GLN A 74 21.16 -6.80 8.15
N ARG A 75 20.66 -6.17 9.22
CA ARG A 75 19.89 -6.87 10.28
C ARG A 75 18.65 -7.55 9.71
N LEU A 76 17.89 -6.86 8.85
CA LEU A 76 16.68 -7.41 8.25
C LEU A 76 16.99 -8.51 7.22
N ARG A 77 18.09 -8.38 6.45
CA ARG A 77 18.56 -9.46 5.59
C ARG A 77 18.92 -10.72 6.36
N ARG A 78 19.54 -10.57 7.55
CA ARG A 78 19.83 -11.71 8.44
C ARG A 78 18.55 -12.32 8.99
N PHE A 79 17.60 -11.49 9.39
CA PHE A 79 16.29 -11.92 9.87
C PHE A 79 15.56 -12.76 8.80
N LEU A 80 15.46 -12.28 7.56
CA LEU A 80 14.82 -12.99 6.46
C LEU A 80 15.43 -14.37 6.18
N ARG A 81 16.76 -14.53 6.34
CA ARG A 81 17.43 -15.82 6.14
C ARG A 81 17.11 -16.89 7.20
N HIS A 82 16.63 -16.47 8.36
CA HIS A 82 16.37 -17.35 9.52
C HIS A 82 14.99 -17.10 10.12
N THR A 83 14.07 -16.57 9.30
CA THR A 83 12.73 -16.23 9.77
C THR A 83 11.92 -17.49 10.19
N PRO A 84 11.19 -17.44 11.31
CA PRO A 84 10.26 -18.50 11.70
C PRO A 84 8.90 -18.35 11.02
N TYR A 85 8.73 -17.33 10.18
CA TYR A 85 7.45 -16.98 9.56
C TYR A 85 7.33 -17.54 8.15
N HIS A 86 6.10 -17.76 7.72
CA HIS A 86 5.78 -17.89 6.31
C HIS A 86 4.98 -16.66 5.83
N TYR A 87 5.02 -16.44 4.52
CA TYR A 87 4.46 -15.26 3.90
C TYR A 87 3.51 -15.67 2.79
N THR A 88 2.37 -14.99 2.71
CA THR A 88 1.38 -15.15 1.66
C THR A 88 1.02 -13.80 1.05
N MET A 89 0.37 -13.83 -0.10
CA MET A 89 -0.18 -12.64 -0.74
C MET A 89 -1.63 -12.91 -1.10
N ASP A 90 -2.51 -11.96 -0.77
CA ASP A 90 -3.95 -11.96 -1.12
C ASP A 90 -4.76 -13.14 -0.54
N GLN A 91 -4.33 -13.73 0.57
CA GLN A 91 -5.06 -14.83 1.19
C GLN A 91 -5.97 -14.41 2.33
N ALA A 92 -5.69 -13.26 2.95
CA ALA A 92 -6.43 -12.81 4.13
C ALA A 92 -6.60 -11.28 4.18
N PHE A 93 -6.87 -10.65 3.04
CA PHE A 93 -7.01 -9.19 2.93
C PHE A 93 -7.91 -8.58 4.01
N PRO A 94 -9.15 -9.09 4.27
CA PRO A 94 -10.00 -8.54 5.33
C PRO A 94 -9.33 -8.58 6.71
N GLN A 95 -8.62 -9.66 7.04
CA GLN A 95 -7.91 -9.77 8.32
C GLN A 95 -6.74 -8.80 8.42
N VAL A 96 -6.06 -8.51 7.30
CA VAL A 96 -4.94 -7.56 7.26
C VAL A 96 -5.43 -6.14 7.49
N ILE A 97 -6.49 -5.70 6.78
CA ILE A 97 -7.02 -4.35 6.95
C ILE A 97 -7.62 -4.15 8.35
N ASP A 98 -8.33 -5.12 8.89
CA ASP A 98 -8.85 -5.10 10.26
C ASP A 98 -7.72 -5.01 11.30
N ALA A 99 -6.62 -5.77 11.07
CA ALA A 99 -5.45 -5.69 11.93
C ALA A 99 -4.78 -4.31 11.84
N CYS A 100 -4.66 -3.72 10.65
CA CYS A 100 -4.15 -2.35 10.46
C CYS A 100 -5.02 -1.30 11.15
N ALA A 101 -6.35 -1.46 11.14
CA ALA A 101 -7.30 -0.59 11.83
C ALA A 101 -7.21 -0.70 13.36
N SER A 102 -6.82 -1.87 13.87
CA SER A 102 -6.80 -2.17 15.32
C SER A 102 -5.46 -1.88 15.99
N VAL A 103 -4.39 -1.56 15.23
CA VAL A 103 -3.07 -1.31 15.82
C VAL A 103 -3.04 0.03 16.53
N ASN A 104 -2.75 -0.01 17.83
CA ASN A 104 -2.46 1.17 18.60
C ASN A 104 -1.10 1.77 18.15
N ARG A 105 -1.12 2.98 17.60
CA ARG A 105 0.09 3.70 17.18
C ARG A 105 0.43 4.72 18.26
N PRO A 106 1.68 4.71 18.80
CA PRO A 106 2.06 5.58 19.92
C PRO A 106 1.86 7.08 19.67
N ASP A 107 1.85 7.49 18.40
CA ASP A 107 1.78 8.90 17.97
C ASP A 107 0.42 9.27 17.36
N GLN A 108 -0.60 8.40 17.46
CA GLN A 108 -1.95 8.65 16.93
C GLN A 108 -3.00 8.25 17.97
N GLU A 109 -3.89 9.19 18.32
CA GLU A 109 -5.12 8.86 19.04
C GLU A 109 -6.11 8.25 18.03
N GLY A 110 -6.41 6.94 18.18
CA GLY A 110 -7.35 6.22 17.31
C GLY A 110 -6.77 5.72 15.99
N THR A 111 -7.64 5.31 15.11
CA THR A 111 -7.32 4.87 13.74
C THR A 111 -8.08 5.72 12.72
N TRP A 112 -7.41 6.04 11.61
CA TRP A 112 -8.04 6.68 10.46
C TRP A 112 -8.76 5.67 9.54
N ILE A 113 -8.58 4.36 9.79
CA ILE A 113 -9.21 3.29 9.00
C ILE A 113 -10.55 2.95 9.64
N GLY A 114 -11.61 3.63 9.19
CA GLY A 114 -12.97 3.42 9.64
C GLY A 114 -13.71 2.33 8.86
N PRO A 115 -14.96 2.00 9.26
CA PRO A 115 -15.77 0.97 8.63
C PRO A 115 -15.99 1.17 7.12
N ALA A 116 -16.26 2.40 6.66
CA ALA A 116 -16.45 2.70 5.24
C ALA A 116 -15.17 2.47 4.45
N MET A 117 -14.00 2.79 5.03
CA MET A 117 -12.71 2.48 4.41
C MET A 117 -12.49 0.97 4.29
N ILE A 118 -12.71 0.21 5.37
CA ILE A 118 -12.56 -1.25 5.37
C ILE A 118 -13.43 -1.87 4.26
N GLU A 119 -14.71 -1.51 4.21
CA GLU A 119 -15.63 -2.04 3.20
C GLU A 119 -15.19 -1.68 1.76
N THR A 120 -14.82 -0.41 1.52
CA THR A 120 -14.45 0.06 0.18
C THR A 120 -13.13 -0.57 -0.30
N TYR A 121 -12.13 -0.71 0.58
CA TYR A 121 -10.89 -1.42 0.20
C TYR A 121 -11.11 -2.93 0.02
N CYS A 122 -12.01 -3.55 0.78
CA CYS A 122 -12.43 -4.94 0.52
C CYS A 122 -13.14 -5.09 -0.83
N GLN A 123 -13.89 -4.07 -1.29
CA GLN A 123 -14.45 -4.05 -2.64
C GLN A 123 -13.35 -3.93 -3.71
N LEU A 124 -12.37 -3.03 -3.54
CA LEU A 124 -11.19 -2.96 -4.43
C LEU A 124 -10.42 -4.29 -4.50
N PHE A 125 -10.29 -4.98 -3.37
CA PHE A 125 -9.67 -6.31 -3.33
C PHE A 125 -10.46 -7.33 -4.18
N ARG A 126 -11.78 -7.37 -4.04
CA ARG A 126 -12.64 -8.26 -4.87
C ARG A 126 -12.54 -7.93 -6.36
N CYS A 127 -12.25 -6.68 -6.70
CA CYS A 127 -11.99 -6.25 -8.09
C CYS A 127 -10.56 -6.56 -8.56
N GLY A 128 -9.68 -7.09 -7.71
CA GLY A 128 -8.28 -7.38 -8.04
C GLY A 128 -7.39 -6.13 -8.13
N VAL A 129 -7.77 -5.03 -7.48
CA VAL A 129 -7.03 -3.75 -7.47
C VAL A 129 -6.30 -3.52 -6.16
N ALA A 130 -6.90 -3.91 -5.03
CA ALA A 130 -6.20 -3.88 -3.74
C ALA A 130 -5.55 -5.24 -3.46
N HIS A 131 -4.41 -5.22 -2.77
CA HIS A 131 -3.60 -6.39 -2.47
C HIS A 131 -3.11 -6.36 -1.04
N SER A 132 -2.88 -7.54 -0.47
CA SER A 132 -2.28 -7.69 0.87
C SER A 132 -1.10 -8.65 0.86
N VAL A 133 -0.21 -8.44 1.81
CA VAL A 133 0.83 -9.41 2.18
C VAL A 133 0.64 -9.77 3.64
N GLU A 134 0.59 -11.06 3.91
CA GLU A 134 0.42 -11.62 5.23
C GLU A 134 1.70 -12.25 5.75
N VAL A 135 1.92 -12.11 7.05
CA VAL A 135 3.00 -12.77 7.79
C VAL A 135 2.40 -13.67 8.85
N TRP A 136 2.72 -14.93 8.78
CA TRP A 136 2.15 -15.94 9.64
C TRP A 136 3.19 -16.61 10.53
N ARG A 137 2.83 -16.81 11.79
CA ARG A 137 3.50 -17.77 12.68
C ARG A 137 2.52 -18.94 12.88
N GLN A 138 2.83 -20.08 12.28
CA GLN A 138 1.85 -21.19 12.15
C GLN A 138 0.57 -20.64 11.49
N ASP A 139 -0.58 -20.72 12.16
CA ASP A 139 -1.87 -20.23 11.65
C ASP A 139 -2.25 -18.85 12.19
N GLN A 140 -1.33 -18.16 12.89
CA GLN A 140 -1.57 -16.84 13.46
C GLN A 140 -1.03 -15.74 12.56
N LEU A 141 -1.88 -14.81 12.19
CA LEU A 141 -1.50 -13.59 11.46
C LEU A 141 -0.78 -12.63 12.42
N VAL A 142 0.55 -12.46 12.24
CA VAL A 142 1.42 -11.69 13.14
C VAL A 142 1.96 -10.40 12.53
N GLY A 143 1.73 -10.17 11.26
CA GLY A 143 2.10 -8.93 10.56
C GLY A 143 1.56 -8.93 9.14
N GLY A 144 1.66 -7.80 8.49
CA GLY A 144 1.22 -7.64 7.11
C GLY A 144 1.18 -6.19 6.66
N LEU A 145 0.81 -6.02 5.42
CA LEU A 145 0.54 -4.73 4.80
C LEU A 145 -0.57 -4.89 3.75
N TYR A 146 -1.20 -3.78 3.39
CA TYR A 146 -2.07 -3.71 2.23
C TYR A 146 -1.87 -2.41 1.46
N GLY A 147 -2.34 -2.41 0.22
CA GLY A 147 -2.31 -1.25 -0.65
C GLY A 147 -3.05 -1.50 -1.95
N VAL A 148 -2.98 -0.52 -2.84
CA VAL A 148 -3.63 -0.52 -4.14
C VAL A 148 -2.58 -0.62 -5.23
N LEU A 149 -2.79 -1.48 -6.21
CA LEU A 149 -1.89 -1.69 -7.35
C LEU A 149 -2.61 -1.31 -8.64
N ILE A 150 -2.09 -0.31 -9.31
CA ILE A 150 -2.57 0.11 -10.63
C ILE A 150 -1.36 0.27 -11.54
N GLY A 151 -1.34 -0.50 -12.62
CA GLY A 151 -0.21 -0.49 -13.53
C GLY A 151 1.10 -0.83 -12.83
N GLN A 152 2.11 0.02 -12.99
CA GLN A 152 3.43 -0.13 -12.36
C GLN A 152 3.60 0.73 -11.09
N VAL A 153 2.48 1.14 -10.46
CA VAL A 153 2.45 1.93 -9.22
C VAL A 153 1.75 1.14 -8.11
N PHE A 154 2.38 1.03 -6.95
CA PHE A 154 1.78 0.50 -5.75
C PHE A 154 1.59 1.63 -4.72
N PHE A 155 0.36 1.86 -4.31
CA PHE A 155 0.00 2.79 -3.25
C PHE A 155 -0.07 2.03 -1.94
N GLY A 156 0.94 2.20 -1.09
CA GLY A 156 1.05 1.51 0.19
C GLY A 156 0.20 2.21 1.25
N GLU A 157 -0.88 1.58 1.69
CA GLU A 157 -1.85 2.20 2.58
C GLU A 157 -1.48 2.06 4.05
N SER A 158 -1.28 0.84 4.48
CA SER A 158 -1.00 0.59 5.89
C SER A 158 -0.26 -0.72 6.09
N MET A 159 0.43 -0.82 7.22
CA MET A 159 1.08 -2.03 7.68
C MET A 159 0.97 -2.17 9.19
N PHE A 160 0.96 -3.42 9.68
CA PHE A 160 0.94 -3.74 11.09
C PHE A 160 1.98 -4.79 11.46
N SER A 161 2.40 -4.78 12.72
CA SER A 161 3.28 -5.80 13.31
C SER A 161 2.77 -6.14 14.71
N ARG A 162 2.48 -7.42 14.94
CA ARG A 162 2.27 -7.98 16.29
C ARG A 162 3.56 -8.57 16.85
N GLU A 163 4.52 -8.86 15.98
CA GLU A 163 5.84 -9.33 16.33
C GLU A 163 6.93 -8.51 15.62
N PRO A 164 8.15 -8.43 16.20
CA PRO A 164 9.22 -7.59 15.64
C PRO A 164 9.55 -7.93 14.18
N ASP A 165 9.76 -6.87 13.39
CA ASP A 165 10.20 -6.90 11.99
C ASP A 165 9.24 -7.59 10.99
N THR A 166 8.04 -8.02 11.41
CA THR A 166 7.10 -8.74 10.53
C THR A 166 6.59 -7.86 9.38
N SER A 167 6.08 -6.64 9.63
CA SER A 167 5.66 -5.76 8.53
C SER A 167 6.81 -5.33 7.62
N LYS A 168 8.01 -5.12 8.20
CA LYS A 168 9.19 -4.75 7.41
C LYS A 168 9.65 -5.87 6.50
N SER A 169 9.59 -7.12 6.97
CA SER A 169 9.93 -8.28 6.15
C SER A 169 8.90 -8.47 5.03
N ALA A 170 7.60 -8.33 5.32
CA ALA A 170 6.54 -8.32 4.32
C ALA A 170 6.79 -7.28 3.23
N PHE A 171 7.10 -6.04 3.65
CA PHE A 171 7.36 -4.93 2.72
C PHE A 171 8.55 -5.21 1.81
N VAL A 172 9.67 -5.72 2.35
CA VAL A 172 10.87 -6.02 1.55
C VAL A 172 10.58 -7.11 0.53
N LEU A 173 9.91 -8.21 0.93
CA LEU A 173 9.58 -9.31 0.01
C LEU A 173 8.63 -8.84 -1.09
N PHE A 174 7.62 -8.03 -0.74
CA PHE A 174 6.72 -7.42 -1.71
C PHE A 174 7.47 -6.51 -2.68
N ALA A 175 8.30 -5.59 -2.17
CA ALA A 175 9.04 -4.64 -3.01
C ALA A 175 10.02 -5.33 -3.97
N GLU A 176 10.65 -6.44 -3.54
CA GLU A 176 11.49 -7.27 -4.40
C GLU A 176 10.69 -7.97 -5.50
N ALA A 177 9.52 -8.54 -5.17
CA ALA A 177 8.63 -9.17 -6.15
C ALA A 177 8.09 -8.14 -7.15
N PHE A 178 7.62 -7.01 -6.64
CA PHE A 178 7.11 -5.91 -7.44
C PHE A 178 8.17 -5.37 -8.42
N ARG A 179 9.40 -5.17 -7.93
CA ARG A 179 10.55 -4.80 -8.79
C ARG A 179 10.81 -5.83 -9.89
N SER A 180 10.81 -7.12 -9.53
CA SER A 180 11.07 -8.22 -10.47
C SER A 180 10.00 -8.30 -11.57
N CYS A 181 8.77 -7.91 -11.26
CA CYS A 181 7.66 -7.81 -12.22
C CYS A 181 7.60 -6.46 -12.96
N GLY A 182 8.62 -5.62 -12.89
CA GLY A 182 8.65 -4.34 -13.60
C GLY A 182 7.98 -3.18 -12.87
N GLY A 183 7.61 -3.33 -11.60
CA GLY A 183 7.07 -2.24 -10.78
C GLY A 183 8.06 -1.07 -10.66
N GLN A 184 7.56 0.15 -10.77
CA GLN A 184 8.38 1.36 -10.88
C GLN A 184 8.29 2.29 -9.69
N LEU A 185 7.14 2.36 -9.02
CA LEU A 185 6.89 3.34 -7.97
C LEU A 185 6.09 2.72 -6.83
N ILE A 186 6.57 2.90 -5.60
CA ILE A 186 5.80 2.65 -4.38
C ILE A 186 5.52 4.01 -3.74
N ASP A 187 4.26 4.40 -3.73
CA ASP A 187 3.79 5.61 -3.09
C ASP A 187 3.45 5.33 -1.63
N SER A 188 4.04 6.10 -0.73
CA SER A 188 3.80 6.04 0.71
C SER A 188 3.18 7.33 1.24
N GLN A 189 2.67 8.15 0.34
CA GLN A 189 1.95 9.40 0.53
C GLN A 189 2.74 10.43 1.36
N VAL A 190 3.00 10.16 2.63
CA VAL A 190 3.69 11.05 3.57
C VAL A 190 4.91 10.38 4.19
N TYR A 191 5.82 11.18 4.71
CA TYR A 191 7.05 10.69 5.33
C TYR A 191 6.79 9.72 6.48
N THR A 192 7.49 8.60 6.46
CA THR A 192 7.61 7.69 7.61
C THR A 192 9.06 7.28 7.80
N SER A 193 9.52 7.27 9.06
CA SER A 193 10.88 6.84 9.41
C SER A 193 11.15 5.37 9.03
N ASN A 194 10.11 4.54 9.00
CA ASN A 194 10.22 3.14 8.59
C ASN A 194 10.63 3.01 7.13
N LEU A 195 9.95 3.70 6.22
CA LEU A 195 10.21 3.61 4.79
C LEU A 195 11.43 4.43 4.34
N ALA A 196 11.76 5.50 5.07
CA ALA A 196 13.02 6.22 4.85
C ALA A 196 14.26 5.31 4.96
N ARG A 197 14.24 4.33 5.87
CA ARG A 197 15.31 3.34 6.04
C ARG A 197 15.46 2.39 4.85
N PHE A 198 14.43 2.24 4.04
CA PHE A 198 14.43 1.44 2.81
C PHE A 198 14.81 2.25 1.56
N GLY A 199 15.10 3.54 1.72
CA GLY A 199 15.50 4.42 0.61
C GLY A 199 14.37 5.30 0.07
N ALA A 200 13.20 5.29 0.72
CA ALA A 200 12.12 6.20 0.35
C ALA A 200 12.54 7.66 0.58
N ARG A 201 12.08 8.55 -0.30
CA ARG A 201 12.42 9.97 -0.28
C ARG A 201 11.27 10.87 -0.72
N ASN A 202 11.36 12.12 -0.35
CA ASN A 202 10.45 13.15 -0.81
C ASN A 202 10.77 13.55 -2.26
N ILE A 203 9.73 13.67 -3.06
CA ILE A 203 9.76 14.32 -4.39
C ILE A 203 8.66 15.38 -4.43
N SER A 204 8.74 16.34 -5.35
CA SER A 204 7.65 17.30 -5.53
C SER A 204 6.39 16.60 -6.04
N ARG A 205 5.22 17.09 -5.64
CA ARG A 205 3.92 16.61 -6.15
C ARG A 205 3.88 16.62 -7.68
N SER A 206 4.38 17.67 -8.32
CA SER A 206 4.44 17.73 -9.79
C SER A 206 5.29 16.63 -10.42
N SER A 207 6.42 16.26 -9.78
CA SER A 207 7.22 15.11 -10.21
C SER A 207 6.49 13.79 -10.01
N PHE A 208 5.79 13.64 -8.88
CA PHE A 208 4.98 12.44 -8.59
C PHE A 208 3.87 12.25 -9.64
N LEU A 209 3.07 13.29 -9.91
CA LEU A 209 1.97 13.25 -10.88
C LEU A 209 2.45 12.95 -12.31
N ARG A 210 3.65 13.39 -12.66
CA ARG A 210 4.27 13.04 -13.95
C ARG A 210 4.62 11.55 -14.01
N LEU A 211 5.31 11.02 -12.98
CA LEU A 211 5.68 9.61 -12.90
C LEU A 211 4.44 8.71 -12.90
N GLU A 212 3.42 9.10 -12.17
CA GLU A 212 2.15 8.39 -12.12
C GLU A 212 1.50 8.30 -13.52
N ARG A 213 1.41 9.40 -14.26
CA ARG A 213 0.92 9.40 -15.65
C ARG A 213 1.71 8.48 -16.58
N ASP A 214 3.03 8.35 -16.33
CA ASP A 214 3.89 7.49 -17.15
C ASP A 214 3.72 6.01 -16.78
N PHE A 215 3.49 5.68 -15.50
CA PHE A 215 3.52 4.31 -14.98
C PHE A 215 2.16 3.64 -14.81
N LEU A 216 1.07 4.40 -14.55
CA LEU A 216 -0.27 3.84 -14.38
C LEU A 216 -0.79 3.09 -15.62
N PRO A 217 -0.52 3.56 -16.88
CA PRO A 217 -0.97 2.84 -18.07
C PRO A 217 -0.13 1.59 -18.41
N GLN A 218 0.99 1.37 -17.72
CA GLN A 218 1.91 0.27 -18.00
C GLN A 218 1.52 -0.97 -17.18
N GLU A 219 1.40 -2.12 -17.81
CA GLU A 219 1.18 -3.38 -17.10
C GLU A 219 2.49 -3.91 -16.48
N LEU A 220 2.36 -4.73 -15.44
CA LEU A 220 3.48 -5.50 -14.92
C LEU A 220 3.91 -6.55 -15.96
N THR A 221 5.21 -6.83 -16.01
CA THR A 221 5.80 -7.79 -16.97
C THR A 221 5.68 -9.25 -16.53
N GLY A 222 5.12 -9.51 -15.33
CA GLY A 222 4.97 -10.85 -14.77
C GLY A 222 3.82 -10.93 -13.76
N ASN A 223 3.52 -12.15 -13.32
CA ASN A 223 2.53 -12.40 -12.28
C ASN A 223 3.12 -12.10 -10.91
N LEU A 224 2.64 -11.04 -10.27
CA LEU A 224 3.15 -10.57 -8.98
C LEU A 224 2.95 -11.60 -7.85
N GLN A 225 1.82 -12.30 -7.81
CA GLN A 225 1.54 -13.32 -6.80
C GLN A 225 2.48 -14.52 -6.94
N GLU A 226 2.71 -15.00 -8.16
CA GLU A 226 3.65 -16.09 -8.42
C GLU A 226 5.08 -15.72 -8.06
N GLU A 227 5.51 -14.52 -8.45
CA GLU A 227 6.86 -14.03 -8.13
C GLU A 227 7.03 -13.79 -6.63
N PHE A 228 6.02 -13.21 -5.96
CA PHE A 228 6.02 -13.07 -4.50
C PHE A 228 6.16 -14.44 -3.81
N GLN A 229 5.36 -15.42 -4.22
CA GLN A 229 5.41 -16.76 -3.66
C GLN A 229 6.78 -17.42 -3.87
N ARG A 230 7.38 -17.26 -5.05
CA ARG A 230 8.74 -17.76 -5.35
C ARG A 230 9.79 -17.17 -4.41
N ILE A 231 9.74 -15.85 -4.17
CA ILE A 231 10.67 -15.16 -3.28
C ILE A 231 10.41 -15.57 -1.81
N ALA A 232 9.15 -15.61 -1.39
CA ALA A 232 8.75 -15.98 -0.05
C ALA A 232 9.16 -17.41 0.33
N MET A 233 9.07 -18.37 -0.59
CA MET A 233 9.54 -19.75 -0.37
C MET A 233 11.06 -19.81 -0.12
N GLY A 234 11.82 -18.90 -0.69
CA GLY A 234 13.27 -18.83 -0.49
C GLY A 234 13.70 -18.39 0.90
N VAL A 235 12.82 -17.72 1.64
CA VAL A 235 13.09 -17.20 3.01
C VAL A 235 12.31 -17.92 4.10
N SER A 236 11.18 -18.55 3.78
CA SER A 236 10.33 -19.26 4.74
C SER A 236 11.05 -20.46 5.38
N PRO A 237 10.71 -20.85 6.62
CA PRO A 237 11.30 -22.01 7.26
C PRO A 237 11.06 -23.24 6.41
N LYS A 238 12.11 -24.00 6.11
CA LYS A 238 11.97 -25.28 5.42
C LYS A 238 11.11 -26.18 6.31
N LYS A 239 10.00 -26.69 5.76
CA LYS A 239 9.25 -27.75 6.43
C LYS A 239 10.21 -28.91 6.70
N ILE A 240 10.46 -29.18 8.00
CA ILE A 240 11.18 -30.37 8.47
C ILE A 240 10.24 -31.57 8.32
#